data_ccf816d4a1310d3e8a316cde20208db3
#
_entry.id   ccf816d4a1310d3e8a316cde20208db3
#
_cell.length_a   1.000
_cell.length_b   1.000
_cell.length_c   1.000
_cell.angle_alpha   90.00
_cell.angle_beta   90.00
_cell.angle_gamma   90.00
#
_symmetry.space_group_name_H-M   'P 1'
#
loop_
_entity.id
_entity.type
_entity.pdbx_description
1 polymer ?
#
loop_
_entity_poly.entity_id
_entity_poly.type
_entity_poly.pdbx_seq_one_letter_code
_entity_poly.pdbx_strand_id
1 'polypeptide(L)'
;MGILTRFKDIMSANVNALLDKAEDPAKMIDQTLLNLRKDLAEVKKETAAVMADEKNAKRKVTECEKQIADYKAAAESALRAGNEGDARTLLEAKKKEEEKLAALQKTYDMTAANADNMQAMHDKLVRDIENLESKRDSIKAKMATAKAQKHMNQVLSGGDKTAASIDAFERYEAKADKMLDEAAAMTELKIGRAHV
;
A
#
# COMPACT_ATOMS: atom_id res chain seq x y z
N MET A 1 -2.20 -15.89 -12.51
CA MET A 1 -2.37 -14.42 -12.62
C MET A 1 -1.86 -13.82 -11.33
N GLY A 2 -0.88 -12.92 -11.42
CA GLY A 2 -0.28 -12.29 -10.24
C GLY A 2 -1.29 -11.40 -9.51
N ILE A 3 -1.10 -11.20 -8.20
CA ILE A 3 -1.93 -10.33 -7.34
C ILE A 3 -2.10 -8.95 -7.95
N LEU A 4 -1.06 -8.44 -8.55
CA LEU A 4 -0.99 -7.15 -9.23
C LEU A 4 -1.96 -7.02 -10.43
N THR A 5 -2.16 -8.10 -11.16
CA THR A 5 -3.11 -8.11 -12.30
C THR A 5 -4.54 -8.07 -11.78
N ARG A 6 -4.86 -8.87 -10.73
CA ARG A 6 -6.19 -8.85 -10.09
C ARG A 6 -6.51 -7.49 -9.49
N PHE A 7 -5.53 -6.87 -8.84
CA PHE A 7 -5.70 -5.53 -8.26
C PHE A 7 -5.96 -4.48 -9.35
N LYS A 8 -5.16 -4.49 -10.43
CA LYS A 8 -5.38 -3.60 -11.57
C LYS A 8 -6.76 -3.79 -12.20
N ASP A 9 -7.24 -5.03 -12.30
CA ASP A 9 -8.55 -5.36 -12.84
C ASP A 9 -9.69 -4.87 -11.92
N ILE A 10 -9.55 -5.00 -10.60
CA ILE A 10 -10.52 -4.49 -9.61
C ILE A 10 -10.56 -2.96 -9.63
N MET A 11 -9.40 -2.29 -9.73
CA MET A 11 -9.32 -0.83 -9.71
C MET A 11 -9.64 -0.19 -11.07
N SER A 12 -9.42 -0.89 -12.19
CA SER A 12 -9.84 -0.45 -13.52
C SER A 12 -11.33 -0.69 -13.78
N ALA A 13 -11.93 -1.68 -13.10
CA ALA A 13 -13.38 -1.82 -13.09
C ALA A 13 -13.95 -0.55 -12.44
N ASN A 14 -14.80 0.16 -13.18
CA ASN A 14 -15.44 1.38 -12.68
C ASN A 14 -16.34 1.00 -11.48
N VAL A 15 -15.76 1.05 -10.27
CA VAL A 15 -16.43 0.67 -9.01
C VAL A 15 -17.76 1.42 -8.88
N ASN A 16 -17.84 2.65 -9.38
CA ASN A 16 -19.07 3.42 -9.39
C ASN A 16 -20.15 2.76 -10.28
N ALA A 17 -19.79 2.27 -11.47
CA ALA A 17 -20.75 1.60 -12.36
C ALA A 17 -21.20 0.22 -11.84
N LEU A 18 -20.38 -0.43 -11.02
CA LEU A 18 -20.76 -1.66 -10.31
C LEU A 18 -21.70 -1.36 -9.12
N LEU A 19 -21.44 -0.26 -8.41
CA LEU A 19 -22.27 0.19 -7.29
C LEU A 19 -23.66 0.65 -7.74
N ASP A 20 -23.76 1.33 -8.87
CA ASP A 20 -25.03 1.82 -9.43
C ASP A 20 -25.97 0.68 -9.86
N LYS A 21 -25.43 -0.50 -10.13
CA LYS A 21 -26.19 -1.71 -10.53
C LYS A 21 -26.47 -2.70 -9.42
N ALA A 22 -25.91 -2.49 -8.23
CA ALA A 22 -26.00 -3.44 -7.12
C ALA A 22 -27.30 -3.25 -6.33
N GLU A 23 -27.98 -4.37 -6.00
CA GLU A 23 -29.14 -4.37 -5.09
C GLU A 23 -28.76 -3.91 -3.67
N ASP A 24 -27.54 -4.20 -3.22
CA ASP A 24 -26.97 -3.76 -1.93
C ASP A 24 -25.53 -3.27 -2.13
N PRO A 25 -25.36 -1.97 -2.47
CA PRO A 25 -24.04 -1.38 -2.69
C PRO A 25 -23.12 -1.46 -1.46
N ALA A 26 -23.68 -1.33 -0.25
CA ALA A 26 -22.89 -1.37 1.00
C ALA A 26 -22.27 -2.74 1.22
N LYS A 27 -23.04 -3.81 1.01
CA LYS A 27 -22.56 -5.19 1.15
C LYS A 27 -21.48 -5.52 0.11
N MET A 28 -21.66 -5.02 -1.11
CA MET A 28 -20.67 -5.22 -2.18
C MET A 28 -19.35 -4.53 -1.87
N ILE A 29 -19.37 -3.30 -1.34
CA ILE A 29 -18.15 -2.60 -0.91
C ILE A 29 -17.49 -3.33 0.26
N ASP A 30 -18.25 -3.78 1.27
CA ASP A 30 -17.71 -4.54 2.40
C ASP A 30 -16.98 -5.80 1.94
N GLN A 31 -17.54 -6.53 0.95
CA GLN A 31 -16.89 -7.71 0.36
C GLN A 31 -15.63 -7.36 -0.42
N THR A 32 -15.66 -6.27 -1.19
CA THR A 32 -14.50 -5.78 -1.95
C THR A 32 -13.38 -5.35 -1.01
N LEU A 33 -13.69 -4.60 0.06
CA LEU A 33 -12.72 -4.21 1.08
C LEU A 33 -12.10 -5.41 1.80
N LEU A 34 -12.89 -6.44 2.10
CA LEU A 34 -12.36 -7.66 2.70
C LEU A 34 -11.32 -8.34 1.79
N ASN A 35 -11.59 -8.41 0.49
CA ASN A 35 -10.68 -8.99 -0.49
C ASN A 35 -9.41 -8.13 -0.63
N LEU A 36 -9.55 -6.81 -0.77
CA LEU A 36 -8.42 -5.88 -0.88
C LEU A 36 -7.51 -5.90 0.34
N ARG A 37 -8.07 -6.04 1.55
CA ARG A 37 -7.27 -6.18 2.78
C ARG A 37 -6.47 -7.47 2.82
N LYS A 38 -7.01 -8.57 2.28
CA LYS A 38 -6.26 -9.83 2.12
C LYS A 38 -5.12 -9.67 1.12
N ASP A 39 -5.41 -9.04 -0.03
CA ASP A 39 -4.42 -8.77 -1.06
C ASP A 39 -3.32 -7.83 -0.54
N LEU A 40 -3.68 -6.80 0.26
CA LEU A 40 -2.72 -5.93 0.92
C LEU A 40 -1.76 -6.69 1.85
N ALA A 41 -2.27 -7.64 2.62
CA ALA A 41 -1.43 -8.45 3.51
C ALA A 41 -0.41 -9.28 2.72
N GLU A 42 -0.81 -9.81 1.57
CA GLU A 42 0.05 -10.57 0.66
C GLU A 42 1.09 -9.67 -0.02
N VAL A 43 0.67 -8.51 -0.56
CA VAL A 43 1.57 -7.50 -1.14
C VAL A 43 2.57 -7.00 -0.10
N LYS A 44 2.17 -6.76 1.14
CA LYS A 44 3.07 -6.36 2.22
C LYS A 44 4.16 -7.41 2.47
N LYS A 45 3.80 -8.69 2.44
CA LYS A 45 4.77 -9.79 2.60
C LYS A 45 5.74 -9.86 1.42
N GLU A 46 5.24 -9.73 0.19
CA GLU A 46 6.08 -9.73 -1.02
C GLU A 46 7.00 -8.51 -1.04
N THR A 47 6.50 -7.32 -0.72
CA THR A 47 7.31 -6.09 -0.62
C THR A 47 8.44 -6.26 0.39
N ALA A 48 8.17 -6.82 1.56
CA ALA A 48 9.19 -7.07 2.57
C ALA A 48 10.28 -8.06 2.08
N ALA A 49 9.92 -9.08 1.30
CA ALA A 49 10.86 -10.02 0.71
C ALA A 49 11.76 -9.31 -0.32
N VAL A 50 11.18 -8.54 -1.23
CA VAL A 50 11.93 -7.79 -2.25
C VAL A 50 12.87 -6.75 -1.63
N MET A 51 12.45 -6.06 -0.56
CA MET A 51 13.30 -5.14 0.20
C MET A 51 14.47 -5.87 0.90
N ALA A 52 14.25 -7.11 1.35
CA ALA A 52 15.33 -7.93 1.91
C ALA A 52 16.35 -8.34 0.82
N ASP A 53 15.88 -8.66 -0.38
CA ASP A 53 16.74 -8.97 -1.54
C ASP A 53 17.57 -7.75 -1.97
N GLU A 54 16.98 -6.56 -2.01
CA GLU A 54 17.69 -5.30 -2.26
C GLU A 54 18.81 -5.08 -1.24
N LYS A 55 18.50 -5.19 0.07
CA LYS A 55 19.50 -5.04 1.14
C LYS A 55 20.64 -6.06 1.00
N ASN A 56 20.32 -7.30 0.60
CA ASN A 56 21.31 -8.35 0.40
C ASN A 56 22.21 -8.03 -0.81
N ALA A 57 21.63 -7.55 -1.91
CA ALA A 57 22.39 -7.12 -3.09
C ALA A 57 23.30 -5.94 -2.77
N LYS A 58 22.80 -4.92 -2.03
CA LYS A 58 23.58 -3.76 -1.57
C LYS A 58 24.77 -4.19 -0.71
N ARG A 59 24.54 -5.11 0.23
CA ARG A 59 25.62 -5.63 1.08
C ARG A 59 26.72 -6.29 0.25
N LYS A 60 26.37 -7.08 -0.76
CA LYS A 60 27.36 -7.71 -1.65
C LYS A 60 28.20 -6.70 -2.44
N VAL A 61 27.58 -5.60 -2.90
CA VAL A 61 28.29 -4.47 -3.53
C VAL A 61 29.29 -3.87 -2.53
N THR A 62 28.85 -3.50 -1.33
CA THR A 62 29.70 -2.90 -0.30
C THR A 62 30.85 -3.82 0.12
N GLU A 63 30.60 -5.12 0.29
CA GLU A 63 31.64 -6.11 0.60
C GLU A 63 32.70 -6.21 -0.52
N CYS A 64 32.25 -6.19 -1.79
CA CYS A 64 33.16 -6.22 -2.95
C CYS A 64 33.98 -4.93 -3.05
N GLU A 65 33.37 -3.76 -2.85
CA GLU A 65 34.09 -2.47 -2.80
C GLU A 65 35.17 -2.46 -1.70
N LYS A 66 34.85 -3.01 -0.54
CA LYS A 66 35.81 -3.15 0.54
C LYS A 66 36.98 -4.06 0.16
N GLN A 67 36.71 -5.21 -0.47
CA GLN A 67 37.75 -6.13 -0.94
C GLN A 67 38.67 -5.47 -1.96
N ILE A 68 38.12 -4.68 -2.89
CA ILE A 68 38.90 -3.89 -3.85
C ILE A 68 39.83 -2.89 -3.12
N ALA A 69 39.33 -2.20 -2.12
CA ALA A 69 40.12 -1.27 -1.32
C ALA A 69 41.24 -2.00 -0.54
N ASP A 70 40.91 -3.15 0.06
CA ASP A 70 41.87 -3.97 0.79
C ASP A 70 43.01 -4.50 -0.13
N TYR A 71 42.66 -5.02 -1.32
CA TYR A 71 43.67 -5.43 -2.30
C TYR A 71 44.56 -4.28 -2.78
N LYS A 72 43.96 -3.11 -2.99
CA LYS A 72 44.72 -1.90 -3.34
C LYS A 72 45.75 -1.52 -2.26
N ALA A 73 45.30 -1.46 -1.01
CA ALA A 73 46.17 -1.12 0.12
C ALA A 73 47.29 -2.16 0.33
N ALA A 74 46.98 -3.44 0.18
CA ALA A 74 47.95 -4.53 0.27
C ALA A 74 48.98 -4.47 -0.88
N ALA A 75 48.54 -4.18 -2.12
CA ALA A 75 49.47 -4.02 -3.26
C ALA A 75 50.39 -2.84 -3.08
N GLU A 76 49.91 -1.70 -2.59
CA GLU A 76 50.74 -0.53 -2.28
C GLU A 76 51.78 -0.83 -1.16
N SER A 77 51.39 -1.62 -0.15
CA SER A 77 52.30 -2.06 0.91
C SER A 77 53.36 -3.00 0.39
N ALA A 78 53.02 -3.97 -0.47
CA ALA A 78 53.97 -4.88 -1.10
C ALA A 78 55.00 -4.13 -1.96
N LEU A 79 54.55 -3.14 -2.74
CA LEU A 79 55.45 -2.29 -3.54
C LEU A 79 56.45 -1.51 -2.65
N ARG A 80 56.01 -0.94 -1.54
CA ARG A 80 56.87 -0.25 -0.59
C ARG A 80 57.89 -1.17 0.08
N ALA A 81 57.54 -2.46 0.22
CA ALA A 81 58.42 -3.50 0.72
C ALA A 81 59.38 -4.08 -0.33
N GLY A 82 59.30 -3.64 -1.58
CA GLY A 82 60.08 -4.17 -2.71
C GLY A 82 59.60 -5.51 -3.30
N ASN A 83 58.43 -5.97 -2.91
CA ASN A 83 57.84 -7.24 -3.33
C ASN A 83 56.95 -7.06 -4.58
N GLU A 84 57.56 -6.82 -5.76
CA GLU A 84 56.83 -6.56 -7.01
C GLU A 84 55.96 -7.72 -7.46
N GLY A 85 56.37 -8.98 -7.21
CA GLY A 85 55.61 -10.18 -7.57
C GLY A 85 54.31 -10.26 -6.84
N ASP A 86 54.32 -10.03 -5.51
CA ASP A 86 53.12 -10.03 -4.67
C ASP A 86 52.20 -8.85 -5.03
N ALA A 87 52.76 -7.67 -5.27
CA ALA A 87 52.00 -6.50 -5.70
C ALA A 87 51.24 -6.77 -7.03
N ARG A 88 51.87 -7.43 -7.99
CA ARG A 88 51.22 -7.80 -9.27
C ARG A 88 50.05 -8.76 -9.04
N THR A 89 50.26 -9.78 -8.21
CA THR A 89 49.21 -10.78 -7.88
C THR A 89 47.99 -10.12 -7.23
N LEU A 90 48.26 -9.19 -6.28
CA LEU A 90 47.18 -8.44 -5.60
C LEU A 90 46.45 -7.49 -6.54
N LEU A 91 47.14 -6.86 -7.51
CA LEU A 91 46.47 -6.04 -8.54
C LEU A 91 45.63 -6.86 -9.51
N GLU A 92 46.06 -8.09 -9.84
CA GLU A 92 45.25 -9.02 -10.64
C GLU A 92 44.00 -9.47 -9.88
N ALA A 93 44.12 -9.75 -8.58
CA ALA A 93 42.96 -10.07 -7.73
C ALA A 93 42.00 -8.86 -7.65
N LYS A 94 42.53 -7.65 -7.43
CA LYS A 94 41.74 -6.41 -7.46
C LYS A 94 40.96 -6.27 -8.77
N LYS A 95 41.58 -6.49 -9.92
CA LYS A 95 40.91 -6.38 -11.21
C LYS A 95 39.77 -7.37 -11.38
N LYS A 96 39.93 -8.61 -10.90
CA LYS A 96 38.85 -9.59 -10.91
C LYS A 96 37.66 -9.16 -10.01
N GLU A 97 37.93 -8.59 -8.85
CA GLU A 97 36.87 -8.05 -8.00
C GLU A 97 36.19 -6.82 -8.62
N GLU A 98 36.91 -5.96 -9.37
CA GLU A 98 36.32 -4.84 -10.12
C GLU A 98 35.36 -5.34 -11.24
N GLU A 99 35.70 -6.40 -11.95
CA GLU A 99 34.83 -7.03 -12.92
C GLU A 99 33.56 -7.62 -12.26
N LYS A 100 33.71 -8.24 -11.10
CA LYS A 100 32.61 -8.77 -10.30
C LYS A 100 31.72 -7.67 -9.74
N LEU A 101 32.31 -6.52 -9.32
CA LEU A 101 31.59 -5.35 -8.82
C LEU A 101 30.59 -4.84 -9.87
N ALA A 102 30.98 -4.76 -11.14
CA ALA A 102 30.08 -4.32 -12.22
C ALA A 102 28.84 -5.21 -12.35
N ALA A 103 29.00 -6.53 -12.21
CA ALA A 103 27.87 -7.46 -12.23
C ALA A 103 26.98 -7.35 -10.98
N LEU A 104 27.60 -7.16 -9.80
CA LEU A 104 26.86 -6.97 -8.55
C LEU A 104 26.09 -5.65 -8.54
N GLN A 105 26.68 -4.57 -9.07
CA GLN A 105 26.02 -3.27 -9.19
C GLN A 105 24.78 -3.38 -10.07
N LYS A 106 24.88 -4.02 -11.23
CA LYS A 106 23.74 -4.26 -12.11
C LYS A 106 22.62 -5.05 -11.40
N THR A 107 23.00 -6.05 -10.61
CA THR A 107 22.02 -6.83 -9.81
C THR A 107 21.35 -5.96 -8.75
N TYR A 108 22.13 -5.13 -8.06
CA TYR A 108 21.59 -4.19 -7.08
C TYR A 108 20.62 -3.19 -7.71
N ASP A 109 20.99 -2.58 -8.84
CA ASP A 109 20.13 -1.61 -9.55
C ASP A 109 18.79 -2.23 -9.95
N MET A 110 18.80 -3.49 -10.41
CA MET A 110 17.58 -4.21 -10.76
C MET A 110 16.71 -4.53 -9.51
N THR A 111 17.34 -4.96 -8.42
CA THR A 111 16.58 -5.26 -7.19
C THR A 111 16.07 -3.99 -6.51
N ALA A 112 16.82 -2.89 -6.55
CA ALA A 112 16.38 -1.59 -6.04
C ALA A 112 15.17 -1.06 -6.83
N ALA A 113 15.24 -1.06 -8.15
CA ALA A 113 14.10 -0.65 -8.98
C ALA A 113 12.84 -1.51 -8.73
N ASN A 114 13.02 -2.82 -8.49
CA ASN A 114 11.92 -3.70 -8.15
C ASN A 114 11.33 -3.40 -6.76
N ALA A 115 12.19 -3.10 -5.77
CA ALA A 115 11.77 -2.73 -4.42
C ALA A 115 10.97 -1.42 -4.44
N ASP A 116 11.44 -0.40 -5.16
CA ASP A 116 10.75 0.89 -5.31
C ASP A 116 9.37 0.71 -5.96
N ASN A 117 9.28 -0.10 -7.02
CA ASN A 117 8.01 -0.41 -7.67
C ASN A 117 7.03 -1.12 -6.72
N MET A 118 7.50 -2.11 -5.96
CA MET A 118 6.67 -2.83 -5.00
C MET A 118 6.20 -1.93 -3.87
N GLN A 119 7.06 -1.04 -3.36
CA GLN A 119 6.69 -0.06 -2.34
C GLN A 119 5.64 0.92 -2.86
N ALA A 120 5.83 1.49 -4.05
CA ALA A 120 4.87 2.41 -4.66
C ALA A 120 3.49 1.76 -4.85
N MET A 121 3.47 0.47 -5.20
CA MET A 121 2.22 -0.29 -5.36
C MET A 121 1.55 -0.57 -4.03
N HIS A 122 2.30 -0.96 -3.00
CA HIS A 122 1.80 -1.11 -1.63
C HIS A 122 1.14 0.18 -1.16
N ASP A 123 1.82 1.32 -1.30
CA ASP A 123 1.32 2.62 -0.83
C ASP A 123 0.09 3.08 -1.61
N LYS A 124 0.03 2.76 -2.91
CA LYS A 124 -1.17 2.99 -3.70
C LYS A 124 -2.35 2.15 -3.20
N LEU A 125 -2.13 0.85 -2.94
CA LEU A 125 -3.16 -0.05 -2.46
C LEU A 125 -3.72 0.40 -1.10
N VAL A 126 -2.86 0.88 -0.20
CA VAL A 126 -3.29 1.47 1.09
C VAL A 126 -4.24 2.64 0.86
N ARG A 127 -3.83 3.62 0.03
CA ARG A 127 -4.68 4.79 -0.29
C ARG A 127 -6.01 4.40 -0.94
N ASP A 128 -5.99 3.43 -1.83
CA ASP A 128 -7.20 2.98 -2.53
C ASP A 128 -8.19 2.30 -1.56
N ILE A 129 -7.68 1.52 -0.60
CA ILE A 129 -8.50 0.93 0.48
C ILE A 129 -9.11 2.03 1.36
N GLU A 130 -8.34 3.03 1.78
CA GLU A 130 -8.83 4.16 2.58
C GLU A 130 -9.93 4.94 1.87
N ASN A 131 -9.76 5.18 0.56
CA ASN A 131 -10.77 5.84 -0.28
C ASN A 131 -12.06 5.02 -0.38
N LEU A 132 -11.96 3.69 -0.51
CA LEU A 132 -13.12 2.81 -0.55
C LEU A 132 -13.83 2.73 0.81
N GLU A 133 -13.10 2.76 1.91
CA GLU A 133 -13.67 2.82 3.26
C GLU A 133 -14.49 4.09 3.46
N SER A 134 -13.95 5.24 3.05
CA SER A 134 -14.67 6.52 3.09
C SER A 134 -15.95 6.49 2.24
N LYS A 135 -15.86 5.95 1.01
CA LYS A 135 -17.04 5.78 0.13
C LYS A 135 -18.09 4.84 0.75
N ARG A 136 -17.67 3.73 1.37
CA ARG A 136 -18.57 2.80 2.07
C ARG A 136 -19.36 3.53 3.15
N ASP A 137 -18.69 4.32 3.98
CA ASP A 137 -19.32 5.02 5.10
C ASP A 137 -20.31 6.07 4.60
N SER A 138 -19.97 6.81 3.55
CA SER A 138 -20.88 7.73 2.86
C SER A 138 -22.10 7.01 2.27
N ILE A 139 -21.95 5.86 1.65
CA ILE A 139 -23.06 5.09 1.09
C ILE A 139 -23.95 4.53 2.19
N LYS A 140 -23.39 4.01 3.29
CA LYS A 140 -24.17 3.53 4.44
C LYS A 140 -25.00 4.65 5.05
N ALA A 141 -24.44 5.86 5.18
CA ALA A 141 -25.17 7.03 5.66
C ALA A 141 -26.34 7.40 4.73
N LYS A 142 -26.09 7.49 3.40
CA LYS A 142 -27.15 7.76 2.40
C LYS A 142 -28.24 6.70 2.40
N MET A 143 -27.89 5.42 2.54
CA MET A 143 -28.88 4.35 2.61
C MET A 143 -29.72 4.41 3.89
N ALA A 144 -29.11 4.79 5.02
CA ALA A 144 -29.84 4.99 6.27
C ALA A 144 -30.86 6.12 6.14
N THR A 145 -30.45 7.25 5.56
CA THR A 145 -31.34 8.40 5.28
C THR A 145 -32.47 8.02 4.32
N ALA A 146 -32.17 7.31 3.24
CA ALA A 146 -33.19 6.87 2.28
C ALA A 146 -34.20 5.89 2.89
N LYS A 147 -33.75 4.98 3.75
CA LYS A 147 -34.65 4.06 4.49
C LYS A 147 -35.55 4.82 5.45
N ALA A 148 -35.01 5.79 6.20
CA ALA A 148 -35.78 6.63 7.09
C ALA A 148 -36.85 7.43 6.33
N GLN A 149 -36.49 8.02 5.19
CA GLN A 149 -37.39 8.78 4.32
C GLN A 149 -38.49 7.93 3.71
N LYS A 150 -38.16 6.68 3.27
CA LYS A 150 -39.15 5.72 2.78
C LYS A 150 -40.15 5.31 3.88
N HIS A 151 -39.67 5.08 5.10
CA HIS A 151 -40.50 4.74 6.24
C HIS A 151 -41.43 5.91 6.62
N MET A 152 -40.93 7.15 6.62
CA MET A 152 -41.73 8.35 6.84
C MET A 152 -42.86 8.50 5.78
N ASN A 153 -42.52 8.31 4.50
CA ASN A 153 -43.50 8.37 3.41
C ASN A 153 -44.58 7.30 3.55
N GLN A 154 -44.24 6.09 4.03
CA GLN A 154 -45.19 5.02 4.29
C GLN A 154 -46.14 5.37 5.49
N VAL A 155 -45.59 5.94 6.54
CA VAL A 155 -46.38 6.40 7.70
C VAL A 155 -47.30 7.55 7.32
N LEU A 156 -46.83 8.52 6.53
CA LEU A 156 -47.63 9.65 6.08
C LEU A 156 -48.72 9.23 5.09
N SER A 157 -48.50 8.21 4.26
CA SER A 157 -49.50 7.68 3.34
C SER A 157 -50.52 6.75 3.99
N GLY A 158 -50.22 6.22 5.20
CA GLY A 158 -51.10 5.31 5.95
C GLY A 158 -52.09 6.01 6.89
N GLY A 159 -52.14 7.33 6.95
CA GLY A 159 -53.23 8.10 7.63
C GLY A 159 -53.20 8.15 9.15
N ASP A 160 -52.25 7.53 9.82
CA ASP A 160 -52.15 7.50 11.28
C ASP A 160 -51.01 8.44 11.78
N LYS A 161 -51.37 9.70 12.02
CA LYS A 161 -50.45 10.72 12.58
C LYS A 161 -50.38 10.56 14.11
N THR A 162 -49.66 9.62 14.62
CA THR A 162 -49.39 9.54 16.07
C THR A 162 -48.07 10.23 16.41
N ALA A 163 -48.05 10.93 17.55
CA ALA A 163 -46.84 11.61 18.07
C ALA A 163 -45.62 10.70 18.19
N ALA A 164 -45.83 9.39 18.37
CA ALA A 164 -44.79 8.35 18.38
C ALA A 164 -44.02 8.23 17.06
N SER A 165 -44.65 8.59 15.93
CA SER A 165 -43.98 8.51 14.60
C SER A 165 -43.05 9.68 14.40
N ILE A 166 -43.33 10.85 14.98
CA ILE A 166 -42.48 12.05 14.90
C ILE A 166 -41.23 11.85 15.80
N ASP A 167 -41.41 11.35 17.01
CA ASP A 167 -40.32 11.06 17.96
C ASP A 167 -39.36 9.97 17.43
N ALA A 168 -39.88 8.96 16.71
CA ALA A 168 -39.06 7.96 16.03
C ALA A 168 -38.23 8.58 14.88
N PHE A 169 -38.81 9.54 14.13
CA PHE A 169 -38.12 10.22 13.05
C PHE A 169 -36.95 11.09 13.57
N GLU A 170 -37.19 11.91 14.60
CA GLU A 170 -36.11 12.72 15.20
C GLU A 170 -34.97 11.88 15.73
N ARG A 171 -35.25 10.68 16.27
CA ARG A 171 -34.20 9.72 16.66
C ARG A 171 -33.41 9.12 15.49
N TYR A 172 -34.08 8.87 14.36
CA TYR A 172 -33.40 8.35 13.15
C TYR A 172 -32.59 9.44 12.47
N GLU A 173 -33.06 10.68 12.42
CA GLU A 173 -32.36 11.84 11.89
C GLU A 173 -31.11 12.13 12.73
N ALA A 174 -31.24 12.22 14.05
CA ALA A 174 -30.12 12.39 14.97
C ALA A 174 -29.09 11.26 14.89
N LYS A 175 -29.53 10.02 14.58
CA LYS A 175 -28.63 8.89 14.40
C LYS A 175 -27.90 8.94 13.05
N ALA A 176 -28.54 9.42 12.00
CA ALA A 176 -27.92 9.62 10.69
C ALA A 176 -26.90 10.77 10.74
N ASP A 177 -27.22 11.88 11.37
CA ASP A 177 -26.31 13.00 11.58
C ASP A 177 -25.11 12.62 12.43
N LYS A 178 -25.32 11.88 13.52
CA LYS A 178 -24.24 11.36 14.34
C LYS A 178 -23.30 10.44 13.55
N MET A 179 -23.83 9.58 12.66
CA MET A 179 -23.01 8.73 11.80
C MET A 179 -22.25 9.54 10.75
N LEU A 180 -22.81 10.64 10.25
CA LEU A 180 -22.12 11.57 9.34
C LEU A 180 -21.00 12.33 10.07
N ASP A 181 -21.26 12.80 11.30
CA ASP A 181 -20.27 13.49 12.13
C ASP A 181 -19.13 12.54 12.56
N GLU A 182 -19.44 11.31 12.93
CA GLU A 182 -18.43 10.28 13.23
C GLU A 182 -17.57 9.95 12.00
N ALA A 183 -18.16 9.87 10.79
CA ALA A 183 -17.44 9.66 9.54
C ALA A 183 -16.56 10.87 9.17
N ALA A 184 -17.03 12.10 9.39
CA ALA A 184 -16.27 13.33 9.19
C ALA A 184 -15.10 13.43 10.19
N ALA A 185 -15.33 13.16 11.48
CA ALA A 185 -14.31 13.18 12.52
C ALA A 185 -13.23 12.11 12.30
N MET A 186 -13.59 10.92 11.81
CA MET A 186 -12.63 9.89 11.44
C MET A 186 -11.76 10.31 10.26
N THR A 187 -12.31 11.08 9.33
CA THR A 187 -11.56 11.62 8.17
C THR A 187 -10.55 12.68 8.63
N GLU A 188 -10.93 13.58 9.53
CA GLU A 188 -10.05 14.59 10.12
C GLU A 188 -8.92 13.98 10.96
N LEU A 189 -9.20 12.96 11.77
CA LEU A 189 -8.20 12.24 12.57
C LEU A 189 -7.18 11.50 11.71
N LYS A 190 -7.56 11.01 10.52
CA LYS A 190 -6.64 10.38 9.55
C LYS A 190 -5.72 11.40 8.87
N ILE A 191 -6.23 12.60 8.56
CA ILE A 191 -5.43 13.69 7.96
C ILE A 191 -4.40 14.21 8.98
N GLY A 192 -4.74 14.31 10.27
CA GLY A 192 -3.83 14.77 11.33
C GLY A 192 -2.67 13.83 11.66
N ARG A 193 -2.75 12.53 11.31
CA ARG A 193 -1.66 11.56 11.50
C ARG A 193 -0.66 11.47 10.36
N ALA A 194 -0.92 12.11 9.23
CA ALA A 194 -0.02 12.14 8.08
C ALA A 194 1.03 13.25 8.14
N HIS A 195 1.07 14.05 9.23
CA HIS A 195 1.98 15.19 9.43
C HIS A 195 2.86 15.09 10.68
N VAL A 196 3.22 13.88 11.15
CA VAL A 196 4.26 13.70 12.18
C VAL A 196 5.30 12.70 11.71
#